data_4f3a7e744a648bc47d8a4ec405c16d6d
#
_entry.id   4f3a7e744a648bc47d8a4ec405c16d6d
#
_cell.length_a   1.000
_cell.length_b   1.000
_cell.length_c   1.000
_cell.angle_alpha   90.00
_cell.angle_beta   90.00
_cell.angle_gamma   90.00
#
_symmetry.space_group_name_H-M   'P 1'
#
loop_
_entity.id
_entity.type
_entity.pdbx_description
1 polymer ?
#
loop_
_entity_poly.entity_id
_entity_poly.type
_entity_poly.pdbx_seq_one_letter_code
_entity_poly.pdbx_strand_id
1 'polypeptide(L)'
;MRKSILLFVLFTLMNIPLLLFAQGGYRVTGRILSAEDNQPLIGVSVLEKGTSNGVITDMDGNYSITVTKSPATLQFSYIGMRTVDKQVTASTRIDLSMESDAQQVDEVVVVAYGVRKKGTIAGSVSTVKAEKMENVPAASFDQALQGQAPGLMVMSGSGEPSVAASFQIRGINSLSSGTSPLFILDGVPVSSADFNTLNPSDIESISVLKDASSTSIYGARAANGVVVITTKRGLALDKAKVTFRTQLGISQLAQDKWNQMNTEERILFEKEVGLDKGKDYDLLRKTDINWLDVVFNNKAMLQNYEVSVNRATDRLNYYVSGNFFDQDGIAQGSGFRRYNLRANADVKASNWLKVGTTSTVSYEEIEQAQTGEYTSVTPISASHFMMPYWNPYNEDGSVASTKDGSWTGT
;
A
#
# COMPACT_ATOMS: atom_id res chain seq x y z
N MET A 1 27.25 -42.02 -76.97
CA MET A 1 26.09 -42.42 -76.05
C MET A 1 26.20 -41.82 -74.66
N ARG A 2 27.30 -41.73 -74.00
CA ARG A 2 27.39 -41.16 -72.63
C ARG A 2 27.04 -39.65 -72.53
N LYS A 3 27.36 -38.83 -73.51
CA LYS A 3 27.08 -37.39 -73.51
C LYS A 3 25.58 -37.07 -73.77
N SER A 4 24.88 -37.90 -74.57
CA SER A 4 23.47 -37.71 -74.88
C SER A 4 22.58 -38.08 -73.67
N ILE A 5 22.96 -39.05 -72.86
CA ILE A 5 22.25 -39.44 -71.66
C ILE A 5 22.38 -38.34 -70.60
N LEU A 6 23.56 -37.71 -70.48
CA LEU A 6 23.80 -36.62 -69.56
C LEU A 6 22.93 -35.39 -69.90
N LEU A 7 22.79 -35.08 -71.19
CA LEU A 7 21.94 -33.97 -71.66
C LEU A 7 20.46 -34.23 -71.42
N PHE A 8 20.01 -35.50 -71.59
CA PHE A 8 18.63 -35.88 -71.35
C PHE A 8 18.25 -35.86 -69.86
N VAL A 9 19.18 -36.26 -68.98
CA VAL A 9 19.01 -36.18 -67.52
C VAL A 9 19.01 -34.72 -67.06
N LEU A 10 19.88 -33.87 -67.64
CA LEU A 10 19.88 -32.45 -67.35
C LEU A 10 18.59 -31.75 -67.79
N PHE A 11 18.00 -32.15 -68.95
CA PHE A 11 16.75 -31.60 -69.49
C PHE A 11 15.55 -32.07 -68.70
N THR A 12 15.52 -33.29 -68.16
CA THR A 12 14.46 -33.78 -67.27
C THR A 12 14.55 -33.17 -65.87
N LEU A 13 15.73 -32.86 -65.35
CA LEU A 13 15.86 -32.14 -64.08
C LEU A 13 15.43 -30.67 -64.18
N MET A 14 15.52 -30.08 -65.38
CA MET A 14 15.12 -28.66 -65.59
C MET A 14 13.62 -28.48 -65.79
N ASN A 15 12.82 -29.56 -65.91
CA ASN A 15 11.40 -29.57 -66.03
C ASN A 15 10.65 -30.06 -64.76
N ILE A 16 11.33 -30.12 -63.58
CA ILE A 16 10.61 -30.26 -62.35
C ILE A 16 9.88 -28.93 -62.12
N PRO A 17 8.56 -28.87 -62.24
CA PRO A 17 7.86 -27.66 -61.87
C PRO A 17 8.18 -27.43 -60.37
N LEU A 18 8.86 -26.34 -60.06
CA LEU A 18 8.79 -25.77 -58.72
C LEU A 18 7.31 -25.56 -58.44
N LEU A 19 6.71 -26.54 -57.81
CA LEU A 19 5.46 -26.33 -57.08
C LEU A 19 5.80 -25.31 -55.98
N LEU A 20 5.89 -24.05 -56.37
CA LEU A 20 5.65 -22.95 -55.45
C LEU A 20 4.28 -23.26 -54.87
N PHE A 21 4.26 -23.83 -53.68
CA PHE A 21 3.13 -23.73 -52.80
C PHE A 21 2.96 -22.22 -52.56
N ALA A 22 2.21 -21.58 -53.41
CA ALA A 22 1.54 -20.34 -53.10
C ALA A 22 0.70 -20.66 -51.85
N GLN A 23 1.24 -20.38 -50.68
CA GLN A 23 0.45 -20.35 -49.48
C GLN A 23 -0.55 -19.20 -49.64
N GLY A 24 -1.63 -19.50 -50.38
CA GLY A 24 -2.74 -18.60 -50.53
C GLY A 24 -3.38 -18.40 -49.16
N GLY A 25 -3.03 -17.31 -48.52
CA GLY A 25 -3.72 -16.92 -47.32
C GLY A 25 -5.23 -16.75 -47.61
N TYR A 26 -6.08 -17.13 -46.68
CA TYR A 26 -7.52 -16.91 -46.77
C TYR A 26 -7.94 -15.72 -45.92
N ARG A 27 -8.94 -15.01 -46.34
CA ARG A 27 -9.39 -13.77 -45.75
C ARG A 27 -10.49 -14.02 -44.74
N VAL A 28 -10.28 -13.55 -43.49
CA VAL A 28 -11.29 -13.58 -42.44
C VAL A 28 -11.72 -12.14 -42.17
N THR A 29 -13.01 -11.88 -42.13
CA THR A 29 -13.58 -10.57 -41.85
C THR A 29 -14.63 -10.68 -40.76
N GLY A 30 -15.01 -9.58 -40.16
CA GLY A 30 -16.09 -9.56 -39.19
C GLY A 30 -16.23 -8.23 -38.50
N ARG A 31 -17.16 -8.18 -37.56
CA ARG A 31 -17.45 -7.02 -36.75
C ARG A 31 -17.40 -7.40 -35.27
N ILE A 32 -16.81 -6.53 -34.45
CA ILE A 32 -16.68 -6.76 -33.02
C ILE A 32 -17.49 -5.71 -32.29
N LEU A 33 -18.39 -6.17 -31.42
CA LEU A 33 -19.25 -5.34 -30.58
C LEU A 33 -18.98 -5.61 -29.09
N SER A 34 -19.34 -4.66 -28.25
CA SER A 34 -19.45 -4.86 -26.79
C SER A 34 -20.73 -5.64 -26.48
N ALA A 35 -20.64 -6.62 -25.59
CA ALA A 35 -21.79 -7.40 -25.12
C ALA A 35 -22.75 -6.61 -24.23
N GLU A 36 -22.26 -5.50 -23.61
CA GLU A 36 -23.04 -4.71 -22.65
C GLU A 36 -24.01 -3.74 -23.34
N ASP A 37 -23.55 -3.04 -24.36
CA ASP A 37 -24.28 -1.95 -25.01
C ASP A 37 -24.44 -2.11 -26.54
N ASN A 38 -23.94 -3.22 -27.13
CA ASN A 38 -23.92 -3.48 -28.56
C ASN A 38 -23.20 -2.40 -29.40
N GLN A 39 -22.35 -1.57 -28.77
CA GLN A 39 -21.57 -0.57 -29.48
C GLN A 39 -20.35 -1.20 -30.16
N PRO A 40 -19.91 -0.67 -31.33
CA PRO A 40 -18.70 -1.16 -31.99
C PRO A 40 -17.46 -0.93 -31.16
N LEU A 41 -16.60 -1.94 -31.02
CA LEU A 41 -15.33 -1.83 -30.31
C LEU A 41 -14.22 -1.45 -31.28
N ILE A 42 -13.70 -0.24 -31.11
CA ILE A 42 -12.64 0.37 -31.92
C ILE A 42 -11.28 -0.04 -31.35
N GLY A 43 -10.34 -0.48 -32.19
CA GLY A 43 -8.97 -0.78 -31.75
C GLY A 43 -8.79 -2.15 -31.09
N VAL A 44 -9.74 -3.08 -31.26
CA VAL A 44 -9.56 -4.48 -30.84
C VAL A 44 -8.43 -5.11 -31.64
N SER A 45 -7.46 -5.71 -30.98
CA SER A 45 -6.37 -6.46 -31.62
C SER A 45 -6.88 -7.84 -32.05
N VAL A 46 -6.74 -8.16 -33.36
CA VAL A 46 -7.03 -9.45 -33.94
C VAL A 46 -5.72 -10.04 -34.43
N LEU A 47 -5.20 -11.06 -33.74
CA LEU A 47 -3.86 -11.63 -33.96
C LEU A 47 -3.98 -13.12 -34.38
N GLU A 48 -3.25 -13.52 -35.42
CA GLU A 48 -3.06 -14.94 -35.75
C GLU A 48 -2.07 -15.53 -34.74
N LYS A 49 -2.56 -16.37 -33.81
CA LYS A 49 -1.80 -16.90 -32.68
C LYS A 49 -0.54 -17.63 -33.10
N GLY A 50 0.59 -17.26 -32.49
CA GLY A 50 1.90 -17.83 -32.84
C GLY A 50 2.57 -17.19 -34.06
N THR A 51 2.08 -16.05 -34.51
CA THR A 51 2.69 -15.23 -35.59
C THR A 51 2.68 -13.75 -35.18
N SER A 52 3.32 -12.89 -35.97
CA SER A 52 3.22 -11.43 -35.85
C SER A 52 2.12 -10.83 -36.76
N ASN A 53 1.30 -11.67 -37.42
CA ASN A 53 0.26 -11.24 -38.32
C ASN A 53 -1.00 -10.83 -37.53
N GLY A 54 -1.32 -9.54 -37.54
CA GLY A 54 -2.45 -9.00 -36.81
C GLY A 54 -2.97 -7.70 -37.41
N VAL A 55 -4.22 -7.38 -37.08
CA VAL A 55 -4.90 -6.14 -37.46
C VAL A 55 -5.67 -5.59 -36.25
N ILE A 56 -6.12 -4.34 -36.35
CA ILE A 56 -7.01 -3.72 -35.38
C ILE A 56 -8.36 -3.39 -36.04
N THR A 57 -9.43 -3.34 -35.22
CA THR A 57 -10.75 -2.94 -35.69
C THR A 57 -10.81 -1.43 -35.99
N ASP A 58 -11.61 -1.09 -37.01
CA ASP A 58 -11.90 0.29 -37.39
C ASP A 58 -12.96 0.98 -36.48
N MET A 59 -13.38 2.21 -36.86
CA MET A 59 -14.37 2.99 -36.09
C MET A 59 -15.75 2.33 -35.97
N ASP A 60 -16.09 1.45 -36.93
CA ASP A 60 -17.34 0.71 -36.94
C ASP A 60 -17.21 -0.70 -36.34
N GLY A 61 -16.03 -1.01 -35.75
CA GLY A 61 -15.70 -2.30 -35.17
C GLY A 61 -15.40 -3.40 -36.20
N ASN A 62 -15.23 -3.08 -37.50
CA ASN A 62 -14.93 -4.08 -38.51
C ASN A 62 -13.45 -4.39 -38.57
N TYR A 63 -13.13 -5.63 -38.90
CA TYR A 63 -11.77 -6.08 -39.19
C TYR A 63 -11.66 -6.95 -40.41
N SER A 64 -10.46 -7.03 -40.96
CA SER A 64 -10.14 -7.89 -42.09
C SER A 64 -8.69 -8.35 -41.99
N ILE A 65 -8.49 -9.64 -41.80
CA ILE A 65 -7.15 -10.24 -41.66
C ILE A 65 -6.98 -11.33 -42.72
N THR A 66 -5.79 -11.38 -43.34
CA THR A 66 -5.41 -12.48 -44.23
C THR A 66 -4.60 -13.49 -43.40
N VAL A 67 -5.18 -14.65 -43.18
CA VAL A 67 -4.61 -15.73 -42.36
C VAL A 67 -3.67 -16.58 -43.20
N THR A 68 -2.50 -16.90 -42.70
CA THR A 68 -1.41 -17.55 -43.45
C THR A 68 -1.39 -19.07 -43.27
N LYS A 69 -2.02 -19.61 -42.21
CA LYS A 69 -2.05 -21.05 -41.92
C LYS A 69 -3.48 -21.57 -41.84
N SER A 70 -3.67 -22.84 -42.16
CA SER A 70 -4.93 -23.55 -41.98
C SER A 70 -4.68 -24.93 -41.34
N PRO A 71 -5.29 -25.25 -40.17
CA PRO A 71 -6.12 -24.38 -39.33
C PRO A 71 -5.29 -23.32 -38.60
N ALA A 72 -5.88 -22.15 -38.34
CA ALA A 72 -5.31 -21.10 -37.52
C ALA A 72 -6.23 -20.72 -36.36
N THR A 73 -5.66 -20.15 -35.32
CA THR A 73 -6.43 -19.57 -34.22
C THR A 73 -6.27 -18.06 -34.24
N LEU A 74 -7.36 -17.34 -34.36
CA LEU A 74 -7.43 -15.89 -34.22
C LEU A 74 -7.72 -15.56 -32.76
N GLN A 75 -6.87 -14.72 -32.16
CA GLN A 75 -7.03 -14.20 -30.83
C GLN A 75 -7.53 -12.76 -30.92
N PHE A 76 -8.64 -12.50 -30.25
CA PHE A 76 -9.25 -11.18 -30.13
C PHE A 76 -8.97 -10.65 -28.73
N SER A 77 -8.29 -9.52 -28.62
CA SER A 77 -7.95 -8.90 -27.34
C SER A 77 -8.19 -7.40 -27.35
N TYR A 78 -8.74 -6.89 -26.24
CA TYR A 78 -8.99 -5.47 -26.03
C TYR A 78 -8.86 -5.13 -24.55
N ILE A 79 -8.40 -3.92 -24.23
CA ILE A 79 -8.20 -3.51 -22.83
C ILE A 79 -9.54 -3.50 -22.10
N GLY A 80 -9.63 -4.24 -20.98
CA GLY A 80 -10.87 -4.36 -20.19
C GLY A 80 -11.90 -5.33 -20.73
N MET A 81 -11.58 -6.11 -21.78
CA MET A 81 -12.45 -7.14 -22.34
C MET A 81 -11.81 -8.52 -22.26
N ARG A 82 -12.63 -9.55 -22.10
CA ARG A 82 -12.19 -10.93 -22.04
C ARG A 82 -11.63 -11.38 -23.38
N THR A 83 -10.40 -11.86 -23.39
CA THR A 83 -9.74 -12.37 -24.59
C THR A 83 -10.48 -13.60 -25.11
N VAL A 84 -10.76 -13.64 -26.42
CA VAL A 84 -11.48 -14.73 -27.11
C VAL A 84 -10.61 -15.33 -28.20
N ASP A 85 -10.48 -16.66 -28.20
CA ASP A 85 -9.78 -17.41 -29.23
C ASP A 85 -10.82 -18.10 -30.16
N LYS A 86 -10.68 -17.97 -31.49
CA LYS A 86 -11.52 -18.63 -32.50
C LYS A 86 -10.67 -19.36 -33.53
N GLN A 87 -10.96 -20.63 -33.77
CA GLN A 87 -10.34 -21.40 -34.84
C GLN A 87 -10.97 -21.07 -36.17
N VAL A 88 -10.14 -20.94 -37.19
CA VAL A 88 -10.51 -20.65 -38.59
C VAL A 88 -9.78 -21.59 -39.54
N THR A 89 -10.48 -22.08 -40.57
CA THR A 89 -9.95 -23.04 -41.54
C THR A 89 -10.08 -22.57 -42.99
N ALA A 90 -10.93 -21.58 -43.24
CA ALA A 90 -11.22 -21.05 -44.57
C ALA A 90 -11.68 -19.58 -44.47
N SER A 91 -11.79 -18.92 -45.61
CA SER A 91 -12.38 -17.59 -45.68
C SER A 91 -13.79 -17.60 -45.10
N THR A 92 -14.00 -16.79 -44.06
CA THR A 92 -15.26 -16.72 -43.33
C THR A 92 -15.46 -15.33 -42.74
N ARG A 93 -16.71 -15.05 -42.36
CA ARG A 93 -17.05 -13.87 -41.56
C ARG A 93 -17.31 -14.31 -40.11
N ILE A 94 -16.65 -13.66 -39.17
CA ILE A 94 -16.81 -13.94 -37.74
C ILE A 94 -17.16 -12.62 -37.04
N ASP A 95 -18.42 -12.46 -36.74
CA ASP A 95 -18.91 -11.39 -35.89
C ASP A 95 -18.83 -11.86 -34.42
N LEU A 96 -18.30 -11.02 -33.56
CA LEU A 96 -18.03 -11.36 -32.15
C LEU A 96 -18.56 -10.27 -31.21
N SER A 97 -19.20 -10.70 -30.14
CA SER A 97 -19.53 -9.86 -29.03
C SER A 97 -18.54 -10.15 -27.88
N MET A 98 -17.75 -9.14 -27.47
CA MET A 98 -16.81 -9.29 -26.40
C MET A 98 -17.44 -8.88 -25.06
N GLU A 99 -17.33 -9.76 -24.10
CA GLU A 99 -17.73 -9.49 -22.72
C GLU A 99 -16.65 -8.65 -22.02
N SER A 100 -17.07 -7.71 -21.21
CA SER A 100 -16.16 -6.99 -20.33
C SER A 100 -15.36 -8.00 -19.48
N ASP A 101 -14.03 -7.89 -19.48
CA ASP A 101 -13.16 -8.61 -18.54
C ASP A 101 -13.12 -7.88 -17.18
N ALA A 102 -13.97 -6.86 -17.02
CA ALA A 102 -14.43 -6.56 -15.70
C ALA A 102 -15.05 -7.87 -15.17
N GLN A 103 -14.19 -8.77 -14.64
CA GLN A 103 -14.53 -9.26 -13.34
C GLN A 103 -14.94 -7.97 -12.61
N GLN A 104 -16.22 -7.67 -12.55
CA GLN A 104 -16.80 -7.19 -11.34
C GLN A 104 -16.23 -8.16 -10.31
N VAL A 105 -15.08 -7.82 -9.78
CA VAL A 105 -14.73 -8.24 -8.44
C VAL A 105 -15.84 -7.56 -7.68
N ASP A 106 -16.93 -8.30 -7.51
CA ASP A 106 -18.01 -7.90 -6.62
C ASP A 106 -17.24 -7.50 -5.37
N GLU A 107 -17.09 -6.19 -5.16
CA GLU A 107 -16.32 -5.68 -4.04
C GLU A 107 -17.00 -6.24 -2.80
N VAL A 108 -16.40 -7.28 -2.30
CA VAL A 108 -16.97 -8.10 -1.23
C VAL A 108 -16.57 -7.41 0.04
N VAL A 109 -17.54 -6.96 0.80
CA VAL A 109 -17.31 -6.38 2.12
C VAL A 109 -17.52 -7.48 3.15
N VAL A 110 -16.51 -7.73 3.94
CA VAL A 110 -16.64 -8.62 5.10
C VAL A 110 -17.46 -7.88 6.15
N VAL A 111 -18.62 -8.43 6.49
CA VAL A 111 -19.47 -7.97 7.59
C VAL A 111 -19.52 -9.05 8.67
N ALA A 112 -19.82 -8.70 9.91
CA ALA A 112 -19.67 -9.47 11.15
C ALA A 112 -19.81 -11.00 11.07
N TYR A 113 -20.63 -11.53 10.19
CA TYR A 113 -20.94 -12.96 10.10
C TYR A 113 -20.91 -13.49 8.68
N GLY A 114 -20.18 -12.84 7.78
CA GLY A 114 -20.04 -13.33 6.40
C GLY A 114 -19.59 -12.29 5.41
N VAL A 115 -19.41 -12.76 4.20
CA VAL A 115 -18.98 -11.95 3.08
C VAL A 115 -20.24 -11.54 2.30
N ARG A 116 -20.50 -10.24 2.15
CA ARG A 116 -21.60 -9.70 1.34
C ARG A 116 -21.09 -8.88 0.18
N LYS A 117 -21.79 -8.92 -0.92
CA LYS A 117 -21.52 -8.02 -2.05
C LYS A 117 -21.80 -6.58 -1.63
N LYS A 118 -20.92 -5.64 -1.93
CA LYS A 118 -21.05 -4.21 -1.57
C LYS A 118 -22.40 -3.63 -1.98
N GLY A 119 -22.92 -4.02 -3.14
CA GLY A 119 -24.24 -3.59 -3.64
C GLY A 119 -25.43 -4.11 -2.85
N THR A 120 -25.27 -5.10 -1.95
CA THR A 120 -26.33 -5.66 -1.11
C THR A 120 -26.35 -5.05 0.30
N ILE A 121 -25.40 -4.20 0.64
CA ILE A 121 -25.35 -3.52 1.93
C ILE A 121 -26.10 -2.20 1.81
N ALA A 122 -27.24 -2.11 2.49
CA ALA A 122 -27.98 -0.87 2.59
C ALA A 122 -27.24 0.09 3.55
N GLY A 123 -26.30 0.90 3.02
CA GLY A 123 -25.54 1.87 3.82
C GLY A 123 -24.27 2.33 3.14
N SER A 124 -23.71 3.45 3.63
CA SER A 124 -22.44 4.00 3.11
C SER A 124 -21.25 3.23 3.67
N VAL A 125 -20.62 2.43 2.85
CA VAL A 125 -19.39 1.69 3.15
C VAL A 125 -18.25 2.26 2.31
N SER A 126 -17.15 2.60 2.96
CA SER A 126 -15.91 2.96 2.27
C SER A 126 -14.89 1.84 2.44
N THR A 127 -14.36 1.32 1.34
CA THR A 127 -13.34 0.27 1.37
C THR A 127 -12.00 0.83 0.89
N VAL A 128 -10.95 0.57 1.64
CA VAL A 128 -9.55 0.86 1.30
C VAL A 128 -8.86 -0.47 1.05
N LYS A 129 -8.28 -0.64 -0.11
CA LYS A 129 -7.52 -1.84 -0.48
C LYS A 129 -6.07 -1.73 -0.03
N ALA A 130 -5.43 -2.86 0.25
CA ALA A 130 -4.04 -2.97 0.67
C ALA A 130 -3.05 -2.19 -0.20
N GLU A 131 -3.23 -2.23 -1.52
CA GLU A 131 -2.34 -1.60 -2.49
C GLU A 131 -2.13 -0.10 -2.26
N LYS A 132 -3.14 0.58 -1.67
CA LYS A 132 -3.04 2.01 -1.32
C LYS A 132 -2.22 2.25 -0.07
N MET A 133 -2.11 1.26 0.81
CA MET A 133 -1.43 1.38 2.10
C MET A 133 -0.01 0.81 2.07
N GLU A 134 0.23 -0.20 1.24
CA GLU A 134 1.51 -0.91 1.16
C GLU A 134 2.72 -0.02 0.81
N ASN A 135 2.49 1.09 0.12
CA ASN A 135 3.53 2.02 -0.31
C ASN A 135 3.72 3.21 0.63
N VAL A 136 2.94 3.29 1.70
CA VAL A 136 3.07 4.36 2.69
C VAL A 136 4.08 3.92 3.75
N PRO A 137 5.23 4.63 3.89
CA PRO A 137 6.19 4.34 4.95
C PRO A 137 5.63 4.84 6.29
N ALA A 138 4.79 4.02 6.90
CA ALA A 138 4.15 4.37 8.16
C ALA A 138 4.58 3.41 9.26
N ALA A 139 4.96 3.95 10.42
CA ALA A 139 5.30 3.18 11.61
C ALA A 139 4.12 2.37 12.12
N SER A 140 2.96 2.99 12.05
CA SER A 140 1.72 2.41 12.54
C SER A 140 0.68 2.37 11.43
N PHE A 141 -0.23 1.43 11.57
CA PHE A 141 -1.29 1.22 10.64
C PHE A 141 -2.28 2.40 10.54
N ASP A 142 -2.49 3.12 11.62
CA ASP A 142 -3.32 4.31 11.71
C ASP A 142 -2.79 5.43 10.80
N GLN A 143 -1.47 5.65 10.78
CA GLN A 143 -0.85 6.63 9.88
C GLN A 143 -1.08 6.24 8.40
N ALA A 144 -1.01 4.95 8.07
CA ALA A 144 -1.27 4.47 6.72
C ALA A 144 -2.72 4.71 6.26
N LEU A 145 -3.67 4.82 7.19
CA LEU A 145 -5.08 5.08 6.91
C LEU A 145 -5.43 6.55 6.74
N GLN A 146 -4.57 7.44 7.16
CA GLN A 146 -4.87 8.88 7.13
C GLN A 146 -5.21 9.35 5.71
N GLY A 147 -6.39 9.96 5.54
CA GLY A 147 -6.86 10.46 4.25
C GLY A 147 -7.30 9.39 3.24
N GLN A 148 -7.23 8.09 3.56
CA GLN A 148 -7.55 7.02 2.62
C GLN A 148 -9.06 6.66 2.58
N ALA A 149 -9.79 6.91 3.65
CA ALA A 149 -11.21 6.55 3.74
C ALA A 149 -12.09 7.80 3.94
N PRO A 150 -13.00 8.14 2.99
CA PRO A 150 -13.90 9.27 3.16
C PRO A 150 -14.76 9.12 4.41
N GLY A 151 -14.79 10.16 5.27
CA GLY A 151 -15.56 10.19 6.52
C GLY A 151 -14.90 9.48 7.70
N LEU A 152 -13.71 8.94 7.55
CA LEU A 152 -12.83 8.54 8.64
C LEU A 152 -11.78 9.64 8.84
N MET A 153 -11.75 10.21 10.04
CA MET A 153 -10.73 11.14 10.47
C MET A 153 -9.72 10.37 11.34
N VAL A 154 -8.46 10.44 10.96
CA VAL A 154 -7.34 9.89 11.72
C VAL A 154 -6.48 11.06 12.15
N MET A 155 -6.34 11.27 13.45
CA MET A 155 -5.59 12.38 14.00
C MET A 155 -4.40 11.83 14.78
N SER A 156 -3.21 12.06 14.27
CA SER A 156 -1.97 11.83 15.03
C SER A 156 -1.75 13.01 15.96
N GLY A 157 -1.60 12.74 17.25
CA GLY A 157 -1.38 13.77 18.26
C GLY A 157 0.06 14.29 18.29
N SER A 158 1.01 13.52 17.76
CA SER A 158 2.42 13.87 17.67
C SER A 158 3.05 13.24 16.43
N GLY A 159 4.26 13.66 16.08
CA GLY A 159 5.07 13.00 15.03
C GLY A 159 5.89 11.81 15.56
N GLU A 160 5.67 11.39 16.77
CA GLU A 160 6.39 10.32 17.44
C GLU A 160 5.95 8.96 16.90
N PRO A 161 6.87 8.05 16.52
CA PRO A 161 6.52 6.80 15.84
C PRO A 161 5.61 5.86 16.62
N SER A 162 5.62 5.93 17.95
CA SER A 162 4.90 5.02 18.86
C SER A 162 3.53 5.51 19.30
N VAL A 163 3.19 6.78 19.01
CA VAL A 163 1.94 7.37 19.48
C VAL A 163 0.79 7.01 18.58
N ALA A 164 -0.18 6.28 19.12
CA ALA A 164 -1.39 5.88 18.42
C ALA A 164 -2.23 7.10 18.02
N ALA A 165 -2.72 7.11 16.78
CA ALA A 165 -3.66 8.12 16.34
C ALA A 165 -5.05 7.89 16.94
N SER A 166 -5.80 8.95 17.08
CA SER A 166 -7.22 8.89 17.42
C SER A 166 -8.06 8.78 16.16
N PHE A 167 -9.12 7.97 16.23
CA PHE A 167 -10.04 7.72 15.12
C PHE A 167 -11.40 8.30 15.40
N GLN A 168 -11.96 8.97 14.41
CA GLN A 168 -13.35 9.46 14.46
C GLN A 168 -14.06 9.18 13.14
N ILE A 169 -15.31 8.73 13.22
CA ILE A 169 -16.18 8.54 12.06
C ILE A 169 -17.33 9.54 12.17
N ARG A 170 -17.43 10.44 11.17
CA ARG A 170 -18.47 11.49 11.08
C ARG A 170 -18.53 12.45 12.28
N GLY A 171 -17.42 12.61 13.01
CA GLY A 171 -17.32 13.57 14.12
C GLY A 171 -17.61 12.98 15.49
N ILE A 172 -17.86 13.87 16.47
CA ILE A 172 -18.06 13.50 17.88
C ILE A 172 -19.55 13.20 18.10
N ASN A 173 -19.87 11.95 18.41
CA ASN A 173 -21.24 11.49 18.66
C ASN A 173 -21.58 11.43 20.16
N SER A 174 -20.61 11.53 21.04
CA SER A 174 -20.78 11.46 22.49
C SER A 174 -19.82 12.39 23.21
N LEU A 175 -20.30 13.06 24.24
CA LEU A 175 -19.49 13.92 25.10
C LEU A 175 -18.80 13.14 26.25
N SER A 176 -19.28 11.95 26.58
CA SER A 176 -18.84 11.20 27.76
C SER A 176 -18.41 9.74 27.49
N SER A 177 -18.82 9.15 26.37
CA SER A 177 -18.63 7.71 26.11
C SER A 177 -17.47 7.38 25.16
N GLY A 178 -16.59 8.36 24.89
CA GLY A 178 -15.51 8.18 23.91
C GLY A 178 -15.99 8.33 22.47
N THR A 179 -15.07 8.51 21.54
CA THR A 179 -15.35 8.77 20.11
C THR A 179 -14.79 7.70 19.19
N SER A 180 -14.01 6.75 19.74
CA SER A 180 -13.35 5.70 18.96
C SER A 180 -14.37 4.74 18.35
N PRO A 181 -14.20 4.36 17.07
CA PRO A 181 -15.00 3.33 16.44
C PRO A 181 -14.69 1.95 17.01
N LEU A 182 -15.57 1.00 16.75
CA LEU A 182 -15.31 -0.42 17.04
C LEU A 182 -14.41 -1.00 15.94
N PHE A 183 -13.32 -1.66 16.34
CA PHE A 183 -12.43 -2.37 15.42
C PHE A 183 -12.77 -3.86 15.38
N ILE A 184 -12.87 -4.41 14.17
CA ILE A 184 -13.14 -5.83 13.92
C ILE A 184 -12.03 -6.38 13.05
N LEU A 185 -11.23 -7.30 13.57
CA LEU A 185 -10.15 -7.97 12.85
C LEU A 185 -10.58 -9.40 12.51
N ASP A 186 -10.68 -9.72 11.22
CA ASP A 186 -11.13 -11.03 10.71
C ASP A 186 -12.40 -11.58 11.41
N GLY A 187 -13.34 -10.67 11.75
CA GLY A 187 -14.60 -11.00 12.41
C GLY A 187 -14.57 -10.95 13.94
N VAL A 188 -13.43 -10.69 14.56
CA VAL A 188 -13.27 -10.62 16.03
C VAL A 188 -13.09 -9.17 16.46
N PRO A 189 -13.84 -8.68 17.48
CA PRO A 189 -13.62 -7.36 18.05
C PRO A 189 -12.26 -7.27 18.74
N VAL A 190 -11.50 -6.21 18.41
CA VAL A 190 -10.18 -5.94 18.98
C VAL A 190 -10.14 -4.53 19.58
N SER A 191 -9.21 -4.28 20.49
CA SER A 191 -8.98 -2.95 21.04
C SER A 191 -8.23 -2.05 20.03
N SER A 192 -8.26 -0.74 20.25
CA SER A 192 -7.44 0.19 19.45
C SER A 192 -5.93 -0.06 19.64
N ALA A 193 -5.53 -0.53 20.82
CA ALA A 193 -4.14 -0.89 21.08
C ALA A 193 -3.71 -2.10 20.23
N ASP A 194 -4.49 -3.19 20.24
CA ASP A 194 -4.21 -4.37 19.41
C ASP A 194 -4.23 -4.04 17.91
N PHE A 195 -5.09 -3.09 17.51
CA PHE A 195 -5.16 -2.62 16.14
C PHE A 195 -3.83 -1.97 15.67
N ASN A 196 -3.19 -1.19 16.55
CA ASN A 196 -1.96 -0.49 16.21
C ASN A 196 -0.75 -1.43 16.09
N THR A 197 -0.81 -2.62 16.69
CA THR A 197 0.25 -3.63 16.56
C THR A 197 0.26 -4.34 15.21
N LEU A 198 -0.79 -4.15 14.38
CA LEU A 198 -0.90 -4.81 13.09
C LEU A 198 0.13 -4.27 12.08
N ASN A 199 0.73 -5.18 11.33
CA ASN A 199 1.54 -4.80 10.18
C ASN A 199 0.63 -4.39 9.01
N PRO A 200 0.74 -3.16 8.47
CA PRO A 200 -0.04 -2.72 7.32
C PRO A 200 0.02 -3.67 6.12
N SER A 201 1.17 -4.30 5.91
CA SER A 201 1.40 -5.23 4.79
C SER A 201 0.62 -6.55 4.90
N ASP A 202 0.15 -6.94 6.09
CA ASP A 202 -0.65 -8.15 6.29
C ASP A 202 -2.14 -7.93 6.00
N ILE A 203 -2.54 -6.71 5.72
CA ILE A 203 -3.93 -6.34 5.52
C ILE A 203 -4.28 -6.46 4.04
N GLU A 204 -5.43 -7.03 3.75
CA GLU A 204 -6.00 -7.11 2.40
C GLU A 204 -6.92 -5.92 2.12
N SER A 205 -7.81 -5.63 3.07
CA SER A 205 -8.76 -4.53 2.92
C SER A 205 -9.28 -4.04 4.26
N ILE A 206 -9.72 -2.77 4.25
CA ILE A 206 -10.40 -2.14 5.38
C ILE A 206 -11.70 -1.57 4.90
N SER A 207 -12.76 -1.90 5.61
CA SER A 207 -14.10 -1.38 5.34
C SER A 207 -14.58 -0.55 6.51
N VAL A 208 -14.93 0.70 6.25
CA VAL A 208 -15.45 1.64 7.24
C VAL A 208 -16.97 1.71 7.11
N LEU A 209 -17.68 1.19 8.12
CA LEU A 209 -19.13 1.20 8.23
C LEU A 209 -19.57 2.43 9.01
N LYS A 210 -20.30 3.32 8.35
CA LYS A 210 -20.61 4.66 8.90
C LYS A 210 -22.07 4.83 9.31
N ASP A 211 -22.96 4.03 8.71
CA ASP A 211 -24.41 4.18 8.89
C ASP A 211 -24.96 3.17 9.88
N ALA A 212 -25.99 3.55 10.63
CA ALA A 212 -26.65 2.70 11.59
C ALA A 212 -27.16 1.39 11.00
N SER A 213 -27.59 1.38 9.72
CA SER A 213 -28.04 0.17 9.03
C SER A 213 -26.92 -0.86 8.85
N SER A 214 -25.68 -0.41 8.61
CA SER A 214 -24.51 -1.28 8.45
C SER A 214 -23.86 -1.66 9.77
N THR A 215 -24.00 -0.84 10.82
CA THR A 215 -23.40 -1.06 12.14
C THR A 215 -24.30 -1.78 13.14
N SER A 216 -25.63 -1.86 12.87
CA SER A 216 -26.63 -2.45 13.78
C SER A 216 -26.32 -3.87 14.22
N ILE A 217 -25.70 -4.67 13.37
CA ILE A 217 -25.30 -6.06 13.68
C ILE A 217 -24.25 -6.17 14.79
N TYR A 218 -23.53 -5.08 15.09
CA TYR A 218 -22.50 -5.03 16.14
C TYR A 218 -23.03 -4.45 17.46
N GLY A 219 -24.31 -4.06 17.50
CA GLY A 219 -24.98 -3.54 18.69
C GLY A 219 -24.51 -2.16 19.14
N ALA A 220 -24.74 -1.82 20.40
CA ALA A 220 -24.46 -0.49 20.96
C ALA A 220 -22.99 -0.04 20.89
N ARG A 221 -22.05 -0.99 20.92
CA ARG A 221 -20.61 -0.70 20.80
C ARG A 221 -20.23 -0.08 19.45
N ALA A 222 -21.07 -0.22 18.44
CA ALA A 222 -20.87 0.32 17.10
C ALA A 222 -21.46 1.71 16.88
N ALA A 223 -21.92 2.39 17.93
CA ALA A 223 -22.54 3.72 17.85
C ALA A 223 -21.63 4.76 17.18
N ASN A 224 -20.32 4.67 17.36
CA ASN A 224 -19.33 5.54 16.72
C ASN A 224 -18.82 5.03 15.35
N GLY A 225 -19.52 4.03 14.77
CA GLY A 225 -19.10 3.38 13.54
C GLY A 225 -18.22 2.14 13.78
N VAL A 226 -17.93 1.42 12.71
CA VAL A 226 -17.12 0.20 12.76
C VAL A 226 -16.05 0.24 11.67
N VAL A 227 -14.83 -0.16 12.03
CA VAL A 227 -13.72 -0.39 11.12
C VAL A 227 -13.50 -1.90 11.04
N VAL A 228 -13.81 -2.49 9.89
CA VAL A 228 -13.64 -3.92 9.63
C VAL A 228 -12.35 -4.12 8.86
N ILE A 229 -11.43 -4.89 9.42
CA ILE A 229 -10.13 -5.21 8.86
C ILE A 229 -10.14 -6.67 8.41
N THR A 230 -9.78 -6.88 7.17
CA THR A 230 -9.58 -8.22 6.59
C THR A 230 -8.11 -8.40 6.31
N THR A 231 -7.53 -9.50 6.77
CA THR A 231 -6.13 -9.79 6.55
C THR A 231 -5.93 -10.72 5.38
N LYS A 232 -4.74 -10.67 4.80
CA LYS A 232 -4.34 -11.47 3.64
C LYS A 232 -4.49 -12.97 3.90
N ARG A 233 -4.97 -13.65 2.88
CA ARG A 233 -5.14 -15.11 2.81
C ARG A 233 -4.32 -15.67 1.65
N GLY A 234 -4.26 -16.98 1.52
CA GLY A 234 -3.62 -17.62 0.39
C GLY A 234 -4.31 -17.29 -0.92
N LEU A 235 -3.54 -17.12 -1.96
CA LEU A 235 -4.02 -16.93 -3.33
C LEU A 235 -4.02 -18.27 -4.07
N ALA A 236 -5.03 -18.49 -4.93
CA ALA A 236 -5.12 -19.66 -5.79
C ALA A 236 -4.05 -19.57 -6.89
N LEU A 237 -2.91 -20.20 -6.63
CA LEU A 237 -1.73 -20.19 -7.49
C LEU A 237 -1.21 -21.62 -7.64
N ASP A 238 -0.61 -21.92 -8.82
CA ASP A 238 0.00 -23.23 -9.09
C ASP A 238 1.15 -23.55 -8.13
N LYS A 239 1.91 -22.51 -7.73
CA LYS A 239 3.02 -22.60 -6.79
C LYS A 239 2.87 -21.60 -5.66
N ALA A 240 3.50 -21.89 -4.53
CA ALA A 240 3.56 -20.94 -3.43
C ALA A 240 4.28 -19.66 -3.89
N LYS A 241 3.66 -18.51 -3.62
CA LYS A 241 4.27 -17.20 -3.88
C LYS A 241 5.03 -16.76 -2.64
N VAL A 242 6.33 -16.56 -2.80
CA VAL A 242 7.18 -15.93 -1.78
C VAL A 242 7.38 -14.47 -2.18
N THR A 243 7.15 -13.58 -1.25
CA THR A 243 7.35 -12.14 -1.45
C THR A 243 8.33 -11.66 -0.40
N PHE A 244 9.37 -10.96 -0.84
CA PHE A 244 10.27 -10.21 0.02
C PHE A 244 10.12 -8.72 -0.28
N ARG A 245 9.95 -7.92 0.75
CA ARG A 245 9.84 -6.46 0.65
C ARG A 245 10.81 -5.82 1.62
N THR A 246 11.47 -4.78 1.16
CA THR A 246 12.29 -3.91 2.01
C THR A 246 11.96 -2.46 1.74
N GLN A 247 11.97 -1.66 2.78
CA GLN A 247 11.73 -0.23 2.72
C GLN A 247 12.74 0.45 3.64
N LEU A 248 13.47 1.40 3.09
CA LEU A 248 14.46 2.18 3.79
C LEU A 248 14.10 3.66 3.62
N GLY A 249 14.16 4.41 4.69
CA GLY A 249 13.84 5.82 4.68
C GLY A 249 14.68 6.62 5.67
N ILE A 250 14.65 7.94 5.49
CA ILE A 250 15.24 8.90 6.43
C ILE A 250 14.17 9.95 6.70
N SER A 251 13.87 10.15 7.97
CA SER A 251 12.99 11.21 8.44
C SER A 251 13.80 12.36 9.00
N GLN A 252 13.33 13.55 8.81
CA GLN A 252 13.94 14.77 9.34
C GLN A 252 12.85 15.74 9.79
N LEU A 253 13.20 16.67 10.63
CA LEU A 253 12.29 17.73 11.02
C LEU A 253 11.91 18.55 9.79
N ALA A 254 10.61 18.72 9.55
CA ALA A 254 10.13 19.63 8.52
C ALA A 254 10.53 21.06 8.92
N GLN A 255 11.49 21.62 8.22
CA GLN A 255 11.90 23.00 8.47
C GLN A 255 10.78 23.96 8.07
N ASP A 256 10.29 24.71 9.05
CA ASP A 256 9.46 25.88 8.79
C ASP A 256 10.35 27.11 8.51
N LYS A 257 9.75 28.22 8.14
CA LYS A 257 10.43 29.52 7.92
C LYS A 257 10.93 30.15 9.21
N TRP A 258 10.86 29.44 10.32
CA TRP A 258 11.24 29.91 11.63
C TRP A 258 12.70 29.56 11.94
N ASN A 259 13.50 30.58 12.21
CA ASN A 259 14.89 30.43 12.61
C ASN A 259 15.04 30.84 14.08
N GLN A 260 15.82 30.07 14.82
CA GLN A 260 16.22 30.44 16.19
C GLN A 260 17.24 31.57 16.12
N MET A 261 17.18 32.46 17.12
CA MET A 261 18.23 33.45 17.31
C MET A 261 19.54 32.77 17.69
N ASN A 262 20.63 33.15 17.05
CA ASN A 262 21.95 32.80 17.52
C ASN A 262 22.32 33.63 18.77
N THR A 263 23.47 33.32 19.39
CA THR A 263 23.90 33.97 20.62
C THR A 263 24.03 35.49 20.50
N GLU A 264 24.57 36.01 19.39
CA GLU A 264 24.68 37.44 19.16
C GLU A 264 23.34 38.15 19.01
N GLU A 265 22.46 37.57 18.22
CA GLU A 265 21.09 38.09 18.02
C GLU A 265 20.32 38.06 19.37
N ARG A 266 20.48 37.02 20.16
CA ARG A 266 19.85 36.91 21.45
C ARG A 266 20.39 37.94 22.44
N ILE A 267 21.69 38.18 22.50
CA ILE A 267 22.32 39.23 23.32
C ILE A 267 21.84 40.62 22.93
N LEU A 268 21.75 40.89 21.62
CA LEU A 268 21.23 42.16 21.14
C LEU A 268 19.77 42.37 21.54
N PHE A 269 18.94 41.36 21.38
CA PHE A 269 17.55 41.42 21.83
C PHE A 269 17.42 41.63 23.34
N GLU A 270 18.20 40.93 24.16
CA GLU A 270 18.18 41.09 25.62
C GLU A 270 18.58 42.49 26.08
N LYS A 271 19.56 43.12 25.43
CA LYS A 271 19.95 44.48 25.67
C LYS A 271 18.83 45.47 25.32
N GLU A 272 18.17 45.23 24.20
CA GLU A 272 17.13 46.13 23.73
C GLU A 272 15.89 46.11 24.61
N VAL A 273 15.54 44.93 25.18
CA VAL A 273 14.38 44.76 26.09
C VAL A 273 14.75 44.95 27.58
N GLY A 274 16.01 45.30 27.90
CA GLY A 274 16.45 45.56 29.27
C GLY A 274 16.59 44.31 30.17
N LEU A 275 16.85 43.14 29.58
CA LEU A 275 17.10 41.86 30.27
C LEU A 275 18.60 41.59 30.49
N ASP A 276 19.43 42.59 30.34
CA ASP A 276 20.91 42.51 30.33
C ASP A 276 21.54 42.59 31.72
N LYS A 277 20.77 42.90 32.78
CA LYS A 277 21.28 43.11 34.12
C LYS A 277 21.95 41.88 34.70
N GLY A 278 23.23 41.99 35.06
CA GLY A 278 24.00 40.97 35.79
C GLY A 278 24.55 39.83 34.92
N LYS A 279 24.53 39.99 33.58
CA LYS A 279 25.05 39.00 32.64
C LYS A 279 26.44 39.38 32.12
N ASP A 280 27.38 38.42 32.13
CA ASP A 280 28.68 38.53 31.48
C ASP A 280 28.57 38.05 30.00
N TYR A 281 28.29 38.98 29.12
CA TYR A 281 28.13 38.64 27.70
C TYR A 281 29.42 38.22 27.00
N ASP A 282 30.60 38.59 27.51
CA ASP A 282 31.87 38.17 26.92
C ASP A 282 32.12 36.67 27.22
N LEU A 283 31.63 36.19 28.37
CA LEU A 283 31.60 34.77 28.66
C LEU A 283 30.56 34.04 27.81
N LEU A 284 29.34 34.57 27.75
CA LEU A 284 28.22 33.92 27.05
C LEU A 284 28.45 33.80 25.52
N ARG A 285 29.18 34.73 24.90
CA ARG A 285 29.57 34.68 23.50
C ARG A 285 30.46 33.52 23.10
N LYS A 286 31.05 32.82 24.07
CA LYS A 286 31.89 31.64 23.78
C LYS A 286 31.08 30.44 23.33
N THR A 287 29.77 30.43 23.55
CA THR A 287 28.88 29.34 23.27
C THR A 287 27.77 29.83 22.29
N ASP A 288 27.52 29.05 21.25
CA ASP A 288 26.44 29.28 20.32
C ASP A 288 25.85 27.93 19.88
N ILE A 289 24.75 27.54 20.52
CA ILE A 289 24.11 26.24 20.36
C ILE A 289 22.81 26.39 19.61
N ASN A 290 22.70 25.66 18.51
CA ASN A 290 21.41 25.44 17.84
C ASN A 290 20.65 24.31 18.57
N TRP A 291 19.71 24.66 19.42
CA TRP A 291 18.97 23.68 20.21
C TRP A 291 18.09 22.75 19.38
N LEU A 292 17.75 23.11 18.13
CA LEU A 292 17.08 22.19 17.21
C LEU A 292 17.98 20.98 16.90
N ASP A 293 19.28 21.21 16.69
CA ASP A 293 20.23 20.13 16.39
C ASP A 293 20.54 19.29 17.63
N VAL A 294 20.34 19.82 18.84
CA VAL A 294 20.52 19.10 20.10
C VAL A 294 19.35 18.18 20.40
N VAL A 295 18.12 18.60 20.14
CA VAL A 295 16.92 17.86 20.55
C VAL A 295 16.29 17.05 19.41
N PHE A 296 16.65 17.35 18.16
CA PHE A 296 16.12 16.65 17.01
C PHE A 296 17.19 15.92 16.21
N ASN A 297 16.83 14.76 15.72
CA ASN A 297 17.64 13.95 14.84
C ASN A 297 17.31 14.29 13.37
N ASN A 298 18.25 14.90 12.67
CA ASN A 298 18.08 15.26 11.25
C ASN A 298 18.27 14.08 10.29
N LYS A 299 18.52 12.86 10.79
CA LYS A 299 18.72 11.63 10.02
C LYS A 299 18.11 10.44 10.76
N ALA A 300 16.88 10.58 11.19
CA ALA A 300 16.14 9.48 11.83
C ALA A 300 15.89 8.39 10.79
N MET A 301 16.48 7.21 10.98
CA MET A 301 16.39 6.09 10.04
C MET A 301 15.08 5.34 10.20
N LEU A 302 14.56 4.83 9.08
CA LEU A 302 13.46 3.90 9.02
C LEU A 302 13.91 2.68 8.22
N GLN A 303 13.69 1.50 8.78
CA GLN A 303 13.98 0.21 8.16
C GLN A 303 12.76 -0.70 8.32
N ASN A 304 12.34 -1.31 7.23
CA ASN A 304 11.25 -2.27 7.22
C ASN A 304 11.62 -3.44 6.32
N TYR A 305 11.60 -4.64 6.88
CA TYR A 305 11.89 -5.89 6.17
C TYR A 305 10.74 -6.85 6.38
N GLU A 306 10.21 -7.37 5.29
CA GLU A 306 9.09 -8.29 5.30
C GLU A 306 9.35 -9.48 4.40
N VAL A 307 9.00 -10.65 4.88
CA VAL A 307 8.91 -11.86 4.07
C VAL A 307 7.53 -12.47 4.24
N SER A 308 6.89 -12.85 3.14
CA SER A 308 5.62 -13.56 3.20
C SER A 308 5.55 -14.70 2.22
N VAL A 309 4.80 -15.73 2.58
CA VAL A 309 4.54 -16.92 1.75
C VAL A 309 3.04 -17.18 1.75
N ASN A 310 2.45 -17.32 0.58
CA ASN A 310 1.03 -17.61 0.46
C ASN A 310 0.72 -18.57 -0.68
N ARG A 311 -0.32 -19.38 -0.49
CA ARG A 311 -0.92 -20.24 -1.50
C ARG A 311 -2.30 -20.70 -1.05
N ALA A 312 -3.20 -20.90 -2.00
CA ALA A 312 -4.43 -21.65 -1.82
C ALA A 312 -4.48 -22.81 -2.81
N THR A 313 -4.91 -23.97 -2.29
CA THR A 313 -5.26 -25.17 -3.05
C THR A 313 -6.69 -25.57 -2.68
N ASP A 314 -7.24 -26.61 -3.29
CA ASP A 314 -8.58 -27.10 -2.98
C ASP A 314 -8.77 -27.51 -1.52
N ARG A 315 -7.69 -27.87 -0.82
CA ARG A 315 -7.72 -28.37 0.55
C ARG A 315 -7.04 -27.48 1.58
N LEU A 316 -6.07 -26.67 1.17
CA LEU A 316 -5.26 -25.87 2.07
C LEU A 316 -5.14 -24.46 1.53
N ASN A 317 -5.47 -23.49 2.36
CA ASN A 317 -5.25 -22.07 2.12
C ASN A 317 -4.36 -21.55 3.25
N TYR A 318 -3.23 -20.92 2.93
CA TYR A 318 -2.35 -20.37 3.94
C TYR A 318 -1.69 -19.06 3.50
N TYR A 319 -1.45 -18.22 4.48
CA TYR A 319 -0.64 -17.01 4.43
C TYR A 319 0.22 -16.97 5.68
N VAL A 320 1.52 -16.85 5.52
CA VAL A 320 2.48 -16.70 6.64
C VAL A 320 3.36 -15.51 6.31
N SER A 321 3.53 -14.60 7.26
CA SER A 321 4.44 -13.46 7.12
C SER A 321 5.28 -13.25 8.37
N GLY A 322 6.48 -12.73 8.17
CA GLY A 322 7.35 -12.19 9.20
C GLY A 322 7.78 -10.78 8.81
N ASN A 323 7.74 -9.88 9.77
CA ASN A 323 8.09 -8.47 9.58
C ASN A 323 9.01 -7.99 10.71
N PHE A 324 10.01 -7.25 10.35
CA PHE A 324 10.85 -6.44 11.23
C PHE A 324 10.75 -4.98 10.80
N PHE A 325 10.35 -4.13 11.72
CA PHE A 325 10.23 -2.69 11.54
C PHE A 325 11.04 -1.99 12.60
N ASP A 326 11.86 -1.02 12.21
CA ASP A 326 12.69 -0.20 13.10
C ASP A 326 12.67 1.24 12.60
N GLN A 327 12.26 2.16 13.43
CA GLN A 327 12.18 3.58 13.11
C GLN A 327 12.70 4.41 14.28
N ASP A 328 13.76 5.17 14.02
CA ASP A 328 14.19 6.23 14.91
C ASP A 328 13.18 7.38 14.88
N GLY A 329 12.91 7.96 16.01
CA GLY A 329 12.12 9.19 16.07
C GLY A 329 12.92 10.42 15.67
N ILE A 330 12.22 11.45 15.21
CA ILE A 330 12.83 12.76 14.92
C ILE A 330 13.30 13.43 16.22
N ALA A 331 12.55 13.31 17.33
CA ALA A 331 13.01 13.74 18.62
C ALA A 331 14.04 12.74 19.18
N GLN A 332 15.17 13.22 19.71
CA GLN A 332 16.16 12.36 20.33
C GLN A 332 15.56 11.59 21.53
N GLY A 333 15.92 10.31 21.66
CA GLY A 333 15.36 9.42 22.68
C GLY A 333 13.94 8.95 22.38
N SER A 334 13.48 9.08 21.14
CA SER A 334 12.26 8.43 20.69
C SER A 334 12.54 7.43 19.58
N GLY A 335 11.80 6.33 19.57
CA GLY A 335 11.98 5.26 18.60
C GLY A 335 10.91 4.20 18.73
N PHE A 336 10.76 3.40 17.69
CA PHE A 336 9.80 2.30 17.64
C PHE A 336 10.39 1.12 16.87
N ARG A 337 10.42 -0.04 17.53
CA ARG A 337 10.84 -1.29 16.93
C ARG A 337 9.77 -2.35 17.10
N ARG A 338 9.46 -3.08 16.03
CA ARG A 338 8.44 -4.12 16.05
C ARG A 338 8.91 -5.38 15.34
N TYR A 339 8.69 -6.51 15.98
CA TYR A 339 8.79 -7.85 15.39
C TYR A 339 7.39 -8.43 15.29
N ASN A 340 6.97 -8.81 14.11
CA ASN A 340 5.64 -9.33 13.88
C ASN A 340 5.71 -10.67 13.13
N LEU A 341 4.94 -11.64 13.58
CA LEU A 341 4.74 -12.93 12.91
C LEU A 341 3.24 -13.17 12.78
N ARG A 342 2.80 -13.44 11.56
CA ARG A 342 1.41 -13.78 11.28
C ARG A 342 1.28 -15.11 10.57
N ALA A 343 0.27 -15.91 10.94
CA ALA A 343 -0.07 -17.15 10.29
C ALA A 343 -1.60 -17.29 10.18
N ASN A 344 -2.08 -17.30 8.95
CA ASN A 344 -3.46 -17.58 8.61
C ASN A 344 -3.49 -18.89 7.84
N ALA A 345 -4.23 -19.89 8.29
CA ALA A 345 -4.36 -21.17 7.62
C ALA A 345 -5.78 -21.70 7.73
N ASP A 346 -6.30 -22.18 6.61
CA ASP A 346 -7.59 -22.85 6.50
C ASP A 346 -7.39 -24.22 5.85
N VAL A 347 -7.85 -25.28 6.48
CA VAL A 347 -7.78 -26.64 5.97
C VAL A 347 -9.20 -27.20 5.79
N LYS A 348 -9.51 -27.67 4.59
CA LYS A 348 -10.71 -28.45 4.32
C LYS A 348 -10.44 -29.90 4.69
N ALA A 349 -10.72 -30.26 5.95
CA ALA A 349 -10.47 -31.58 6.48
C ALA A 349 -11.40 -32.64 5.84
N SER A 350 -12.64 -32.22 5.50
CA SER A 350 -13.62 -33.07 4.78
C SER A 350 -14.56 -32.17 3.98
N ASN A 351 -15.50 -32.75 3.26
CA ASN A 351 -16.50 -31.99 2.50
C ASN A 351 -17.44 -31.14 3.38
N TRP A 352 -17.57 -31.51 4.64
CA TRP A 352 -18.43 -30.85 5.63
C TRP A 352 -17.65 -30.12 6.73
N LEU A 353 -16.32 -30.33 6.84
CA LEU A 353 -15.49 -29.73 7.89
C LEU A 353 -14.35 -28.91 7.33
N LYS A 354 -14.37 -27.62 7.66
CA LYS A 354 -13.28 -26.68 7.44
C LYS A 354 -12.76 -26.24 8.81
N VAL A 355 -11.45 -26.32 9.02
CA VAL A 355 -10.76 -25.86 10.23
C VAL A 355 -9.80 -24.75 9.82
N GLY A 356 -9.86 -23.63 10.53
CA GLY A 356 -9.01 -22.48 10.26
C GLY A 356 -8.40 -21.90 11.53
N THR A 357 -7.25 -21.26 11.38
CA THR A 357 -6.62 -20.46 12.41
C THR A 357 -6.15 -19.15 11.84
N THR A 358 -6.23 -18.10 12.66
CA THR A 358 -5.65 -16.78 12.42
C THR A 358 -4.87 -16.40 13.66
N SER A 359 -3.55 -16.30 13.53
CA SER A 359 -2.66 -16.04 14.66
C SER A 359 -1.72 -14.89 14.32
N THR A 360 -1.53 -13.99 15.27
CA THR A 360 -0.55 -12.90 15.19
C THR A 360 0.21 -12.85 16.50
N VAL A 361 1.53 -12.75 16.40
CA VAL A 361 2.42 -12.50 17.53
C VAL A 361 3.20 -11.25 17.19
N SER A 362 3.14 -10.25 18.08
CA SER A 362 3.87 -9.00 17.96
C SER A 362 4.67 -8.74 19.23
N TYR A 363 5.91 -8.28 19.05
CA TYR A 363 6.74 -7.77 20.12
C TYR A 363 7.18 -6.35 19.74
N GLU A 364 6.99 -5.41 20.65
CA GLU A 364 7.25 -3.98 20.41
C GLU A 364 8.17 -3.42 21.47
N GLU A 365 9.15 -2.67 21.03
CA GLU A 365 10.01 -1.84 21.85
C GLU A 365 9.69 -0.38 21.52
N ILE A 366 9.32 0.37 22.55
CA ILE A 366 8.89 1.75 22.41
C ILE A 366 9.81 2.61 23.26
N GLU A 367 10.52 3.53 22.61
CA GLU A 367 11.25 4.60 23.25
C GLU A 367 10.47 5.89 23.04
N GLN A 368 10.04 6.53 24.12
CA GLN A 368 9.24 7.75 24.06
C GLN A 368 10.04 8.93 24.57
N ALA A 369 10.15 9.96 23.76
CA ALA A 369 10.57 11.26 24.25
C ALA A 369 9.48 11.81 25.18
N GLN A 370 9.88 12.56 26.18
CA GLN A 370 8.91 13.13 27.12
C GLN A 370 8.02 14.14 26.39
N THR A 371 6.79 13.72 26.12
CA THR A 371 5.71 14.57 25.59
C THR A 371 4.70 14.73 26.72
N GLY A 372 4.38 15.89 27.16
CA GLY A 372 3.51 15.96 28.28
C GLY A 372 2.83 17.27 28.57
N GLU A 373 2.01 17.25 29.61
CA GLU A 373 1.26 18.37 30.15
C GLU A 373 2.15 19.55 30.60
N TYR A 374 3.46 19.31 30.81
CA TYR A 374 4.42 20.32 31.18
C TYR A 374 5.16 20.83 29.95
N THR A 375 4.75 21.97 29.46
CA THR A 375 5.28 22.61 28.24
C THR A 375 6.78 22.90 28.26
N SER A 376 7.41 22.89 29.41
CA SER A 376 8.85 23.24 29.59
C SER A 376 9.82 22.05 29.40
N VAL A 377 9.32 20.82 29.26
CA VAL A 377 10.17 19.61 29.23
C VAL A 377 10.05 18.79 27.95
N THR A 378 9.28 19.25 27.00
CA THR A 378 9.21 18.58 25.69
C THR A 378 10.38 19.00 24.79
N PRO A 379 10.83 18.15 23.85
CA PRO A 379 11.91 18.51 22.92
C PRO A 379 11.63 19.82 22.16
N ILE A 380 10.39 20.01 21.70
CA ILE A 380 9.99 21.27 21.04
C ILE A 380 10.10 22.44 21.98
N SER A 381 9.60 22.33 23.22
CA SER A 381 9.69 23.41 24.20
C SER A 381 11.15 23.70 24.57
N ALA A 382 11.96 22.67 24.74
CA ALA A 382 13.38 22.85 24.98
C ALA A 382 14.05 23.61 23.84
N SER A 383 13.80 23.25 22.60
CA SER A 383 14.36 23.97 21.46
C SER A 383 13.96 25.46 21.40
N HIS A 384 12.77 25.81 21.91
CA HIS A 384 12.26 27.19 21.87
C HIS A 384 12.69 28.05 23.06
N PHE A 385 12.78 27.43 24.23
CA PHE A 385 13.00 28.18 25.47
C PHE A 385 14.48 28.22 25.93
N MET A 386 15.29 27.28 25.45
CA MET A 386 16.71 27.24 25.80
C MET A 386 17.47 28.35 25.08
N MET A 387 18.39 28.96 25.80
CA MET A 387 19.20 30.06 25.28
C MET A 387 20.37 29.51 24.46
N PRO A 388 20.71 30.14 23.32
CA PRO A 388 21.77 29.66 22.44
C PRO A 388 23.15 29.67 23.10
N TYR A 389 23.34 30.45 24.13
CA TYR A 389 24.57 30.50 24.92
C TYR A 389 24.63 29.49 26.09
N TRP A 390 23.62 28.63 26.27
CA TRP A 390 23.65 27.56 27.25
C TRP A 390 24.20 26.28 26.64
N ASN A 391 25.26 25.73 27.22
CA ASN A 391 25.85 24.49 26.77
C ASN A 391 25.13 23.27 27.38
N PRO A 392 24.54 22.39 26.61
CA PRO A 392 23.91 21.17 27.13
C PRO A 392 24.90 20.10 27.58
N TYR A 393 26.20 20.28 27.36
CA TYR A 393 27.23 19.31 27.65
C TYR A 393 28.28 19.87 28.60
N ASN A 394 28.74 19.00 29.50
CA ASN A 394 29.90 19.25 30.34
C ASN A 394 31.20 19.18 29.52
N GLU A 395 32.35 19.61 30.11
CA GLU A 395 33.65 19.53 29.43
C GLU A 395 34.07 18.10 29.04
N ASP A 396 33.57 17.09 29.77
CA ASP A 396 33.81 15.66 29.49
C ASP A 396 32.87 15.09 28.40
N GLY A 397 31.98 15.91 27.84
CA GLY A 397 30.98 15.51 26.83
C GLY A 397 29.74 14.84 27.40
N SER A 398 29.64 14.68 28.72
CA SER A 398 28.41 14.19 29.34
C SER A 398 27.32 15.27 29.32
N VAL A 399 26.06 14.85 29.39
CA VAL A 399 24.92 15.79 29.43
C VAL A 399 24.97 16.58 30.73
N ALA A 400 25.00 17.90 30.66
CA ALA A 400 24.94 18.79 31.81
C ALA A 400 23.56 18.62 32.48
N SER A 401 23.55 18.14 33.72
CA SER A 401 22.33 18.04 34.50
C SER A 401 22.49 18.86 35.76
N THR A 402 21.51 19.65 36.12
CA THR A 402 21.43 20.35 37.37
C THR A 402 20.64 19.50 38.38
N LYS A 403 21.14 19.42 39.62
CA LYS A 403 20.48 18.65 40.69
C LYS A 403 19.08 19.19 41.05
N ASP A 404 18.78 20.41 40.68
CA ASP A 404 17.54 21.13 40.98
C ASP A 404 16.67 21.38 39.72
N GLY A 405 17.07 20.83 38.55
CA GLY A 405 16.34 21.03 37.30
C GLY A 405 16.50 22.44 36.71
N SER A 406 17.33 23.30 37.27
CA SER A 406 17.64 24.60 36.70
C SER A 406 18.93 24.53 35.87
N TRP A 407 18.89 24.98 34.63
CA TRP A 407 20.06 25.18 33.81
C TRP A 407 20.77 26.46 34.28
N THR A 408 21.79 26.33 35.11
CA THR A 408 22.65 27.46 35.41
C THR A 408 23.68 27.57 34.32
N GLY A 409 23.43 28.48 33.36
CA GLY A 409 24.45 28.86 32.40
C GLY A 409 25.63 29.52 33.14
N THR A 410 26.66 28.77 33.45
CA THR A 410 27.98 29.29 33.85
C THR A 410 28.99 28.86 32.79
#